data_d24b6bba1e0be32ebc96d6f8f1840568
#
_entry.id   d24b6bba1e0be32ebc96d6f8f1840568
#
_cell.length_a   1.000
_cell.length_b   1.000
_cell.length_c   1.000
_cell.angle_alpha   90.00
_cell.angle_beta   90.00
_cell.angle_gamma   90.00
#
_symmetry.space_group_name_H-M   'P 1'
#
loop_
_entity.id
_entity.type
_entity.pdbx_description
1 polymer ?
#
loop_
_entity_poly.entity_id
_entity_poly.type
_entity_poly.pdbx_seq_one_letter_code
_entity_poly.pdbx_strand_id
1 'polypeptide(L)'
;MVDLASRPIIQDSRPVAYMLVTGTEGKCYDGSTINLYRRVRQHNGRLSGGAERTKGRGPWSVAVYVTGFRCYANAHRFESAWLYPKYNAEGLLTQMQRDGISSRPLGSRSMEEHLDVLEMLVAAWPSFEDGEKLIVHDGERVNEDLLLPQLRHAEGRGLLARTHTRVMEVLGQDA
;
A
#
# COMPACT_ATOMS: atom_id res chain seq x y z
N MET A 1 -28.00 -8.38 16.39
CA MET A 1 -28.08 -7.72 15.08
C MET A 1 -27.30 -6.41 15.23
N VAL A 2 -26.04 -6.36 14.78
CA VAL A 2 -25.22 -5.14 14.89
C VAL A 2 -25.64 -4.24 13.74
N ASP A 3 -26.11 -3.05 14.08
CA ASP A 3 -26.53 -2.03 13.11
C ASP A 3 -25.30 -1.52 12.33
N LEU A 4 -25.16 -1.99 11.10
CA LEU A 4 -24.09 -1.59 10.16
C LEU A 4 -24.24 -0.14 9.65
N ALA A 5 -25.37 0.52 9.95
CA ALA A 5 -25.66 1.88 9.50
C ALA A 5 -25.00 2.97 10.38
N SER A 6 -24.54 2.62 11.58
CA SER A 6 -24.00 3.58 12.55
C SER A 6 -22.47 3.62 12.66
N ARG A 7 -21.74 2.86 11.82
CA ARG A 7 -20.29 3.01 11.78
C ARG A 7 -19.94 4.31 11.04
N PRO A 8 -19.23 5.25 11.67
CA PRO A 8 -18.77 6.41 10.95
C PRO A 8 -17.88 5.90 9.80
N ILE A 9 -18.31 6.14 8.57
CA ILE A 9 -17.42 6.07 7.40
C ILE A 9 -16.31 7.03 7.77
N ILE A 10 -15.14 6.48 8.10
CA ILE A 10 -13.97 7.30 8.40
C ILE A 10 -13.61 7.99 7.07
N GLN A 11 -14.22 9.15 6.86
CA GLN A 11 -13.79 10.12 5.87
C GLN A 11 -12.49 10.75 6.40
N ASP A 12 -11.49 9.89 6.58
CA ASP A 12 -10.17 10.37 6.94
C ASP A 12 -9.55 10.92 5.68
N SER A 13 -9.65 12.24 5.52
CA SER A 13 -9.05 13.00 4.42
C SER A 13 -7.53 13.08 4.55
N ARG A 14 -6.90 12.08 5.17
CA ARG A 14 -5.46 12.02 5.32
C ARG A 14 -4.81 11.42 4.08
N PRO A 15 -3.67 11.98 3.66
CA PRO A 15 -2.90 11.40 2.58
C PRO A 15 -2.44 9.98 2.92
N VAL A 16 -2.64 9.06 2.00
CA VAL A 16 -2.16 7.68 2.11
C VAL A 16 -1.52 7.24 0.80
N ALA A 17 -0.50 6.38 0.90
CA ALA A 17 -0.04 5.54 -0.19
C ALA A 17 -0.57 4.11 0.06
N TYR A 18 -0.94 3.39 -0.98
CA TYR A 18 -1.60 2.09 -0.84
C TYR A 18 -1.22 1.14 -1.97
N MET A 19 -1.31 -0.16 -1.69
CA MET A 19 -1.22 -1.22 -2.67
C MET A 19 -2.52 -2.03 -2.70
N LEU A 20 -3.04 -2.21 -3.91
CA LEU A 20 -4.15 -3.11 -4.20
C LEU A 20 -3.63 -4.40 -4.82
N VAL A 21 -4.34 -5.49 -4.58
CA VAL A 21 -4.07 -6.79 -5.21
C VAL A 21 -5.36 -7.39 -5.78
N THR A 22 -5.22 -8.14 -6.88
CA THR A 22 -6.33 -8.95 -7.41
C THR A 22 -6.35 -10.32 -6.72
N GLY A 23 -7.52 -10.80 -6.36
CA GLY A 23 -7.68 -12.07 -5.64
C GLY A 23 -7.31 -13.32 -6.44
N THR A 24 -7.20 -13.24 -7.76
CA THR A 24 -7.01 -14.39 -8.64
C THR A 24 -5.62 -14.45 -9.28
N GLU A 25 -5.01 -13.32 -9.56
CA GLU A 25 -3.76 -13.27 -10.34
C GLU A 25 -2.58 -12.68 -9.57
N GLY A 26 -2.79 -12.21 -8.33
CA GLY A 26 -1.74 -11.58 -7.53
C GLY A 26 -1.16 -10.30 -8.16
N LYS A 27 -1.86 -9.70 -9.12
CA LYS A 27 -1.42 -8.43 -9.71
C LYS A 27 -1.55 -7.32 -8.70
N CYS A 28 -0.53 -6.49 -8.63
CA CYS A 28 -0.47 -5.35 -7.74
C CYS A 28 -0.74 -4.04 -8.47
N TYR A 29 -1.29 -3.08 -7.75
CA TYR A 29 -1.45 -1.69 -8.17
C TYR A 29 -1.13 -0.78 -6.99
N ASP A 30 -0.17 0.11 -7.17
CA ASP A 30 0.18 1.11 -6.16
C ASP A 30 -0.41 2.47 -6.52
N GLY A 31 -0.78 3.23 -5.52
CA GLY A 31 -1.37 4.54 -5.68
C GLY A 31 -1.28 5.41 -4.43
N SER A 32 -1.65 6.67 -4.58
CA SER A 32 -1.84 7.60 -3.46
C SER A 32 -3.19 8.29 -3.54
N THR A 33 -3.73 8.68 -2.40
CA THR A 33 -5.02 9.35 -2.31
C THR A 33 -5.18 10.07 -0.98
N ILE A 34 -6.10 11.01 -0.91
CA ILE A 34 -6.58 11.60 0.34
C ILE A 34 -7.83 10.90 0.90
N ASN A 35 -8.39 9.92 0.18
CA ASN A 35 -9.56 9.17 0.60
C ASN A 35 -9.50 7.74 0.05
N LEU A 36 -8.97 6.84 0.85
CA LEU A 36 -8.73 5.46 0.46
C LEU A 36 -10.04 4.72 0.12
N TYR A 37 -11.08 4.87 0.95
CA TYR A 37 -12.37 4.21 0.75
C TYR A 37 -13.02 4.59 -0.59
N ARG A 38 -13.04 5.89 -0.89
CA ARG A 38 -13.55 6.38 -2.18
C ARG A 38 -12.71 5.82 -3.33
N ARG A 39 -11.37 5.84 -3.18
CA ARG A 39 -10.45 5.43 -4.24
C ARG A 39 -10.58 3.95 -4.58
N VAL A 40 -10.69 3.09 -3.57
CA VAL A 40 -10.90 1.64 -3.77
C VAL A 40 -12.24 1.35 -4.47
N ARG A 41 -13.30 2.08 -4.12
CA ARG A 41 -14.59 1.97 -4.83
C ARG A 41 -14.49 2.40 -6.29
N GLN A 42 -13.67 3.40 -6.62
CA GLN A 42 -13.38 3.78 -8.00
C GLN A 42 -12.62 2.68 -8.76
N HIS A 43 -11.61 2.08 -8.15
CA HIS A 43 -10.87 0.96 -8.76
C HIS A 43 -11.75 -0.25 -9.04
N ASN A 44 -12.73 -0.51 -8.19
CA ASN A 44 -13.69 -1.59 -8.35
C ASN A 44 -14.91 -1.23 -9.23
N GLY A 45 -14.89 -0.07 -9.87
CA GLY A 45 -15.98 0.36 -10.78
C GLY A 45 -17.29 0.73 -10.07
N ARG A 46 -17.29 0.84 -8.73
CA ARG A 46 -18.48 1.26 -7.96
C ARG A 46 -18.69 2.78 -7.97
N LEU A 47 -17.67 3.53 -8.35
CA LEU A 47 -17.68 4.97 -8.57
C LEU A 47 -16.89 5.30 -9.82
N SER A 48 -17.24 6.38 -10.50
CA SER A 48 -16.47 6.89 -11.64
C SER A 48 -15.08 7.40 -11.24
N GLY A 49 -14.11 7.41 -12.15
CA GLY A 49 -12.76 7.97 -11.94
C GLY A 49 -11.72 6.96 -11.47
N GLY A 50 -11.94 5.67 -11.66
CA GLY A 50 -10.90 4.65 -11.46
C GLY A 50 -9.73 4.81 -12.44
N ALA A 51 -8.55 4.34 -12.06
CA ALA A 51 -7.39 4.33 -12.94
C ALA A 51 -7.63 3.37 -14.12
N GLU A 52 -7.24 3.79 -15.33
CA GLU A 52 -7.40 2.97 -16.53
C GLU A 52 -6.71 1.59 -16.40
N ARG A 53 -5.58 1.55 -15.71
CA ARG A 53 -4.82 0.31 -15.48
C ARG A 53 -5.54 -0.72 -14.58
N THR A 54 -6.54 -0.29 -13.81
CA THR A 54 -7.31 -1.18 -12.92
C THR A 54 -8.67 -1.55 -13.48
N LYS A 55 -9.11 -0.85 -14.53
CA LYS A 55 -10.43 -1.02 -15.14
C LYS A 55 -10.62 -2.43 -15.71
N GLY A 56 -11.70 -3.08 -15.32
CA GLY A 56 -12.03 -4.44 -15.78
C GLY A 56 -11.11 -5.56 -15.28
N ARG A 57 -10.19 -5.27 -14.35
CA ARG A 57 -9.22 -6.24 -13.83
C ARG A 57 -9.47 -6.63 -12.38
N GLY A 58 -10.53 -6.07 -11.76
CA GLY A 58 -10.91 -6.40 -10.38
C GLY A 58 -11.53 -7.79 -10.26
N PRO A 59 -11.95 -8.18 -9.05
CA PRO A 59 -12.05 -7.29 -7.87
C PRO A 59 -10.70 -7.00 -7.22
N TRP A 60 -10.53 -5.76 -6.78
CA TRP A 60 -9.34 -5.27 -6.09
C TRP A 60 -9.59 -5.22 -4.59
N SER A 61 -8.64 -5.75 -3.81
CA SER A 61 -8.60 -5.65 -2.35
C SER A 61 -7.40 -4.82 -1.93
N VAL A 62 -7.49 -4.13 -0.80
CA VAL A 62 -6.35 -3.44 -0.21
C VAL A 62 -5.44 -4.47 0.43
N ALA A 63 -4.19 -4.52 0.00
CA ALA A 63 -3.17 -5.35 0.62
C ALA A 63 -2.55 -4.62 1.82
N VAL A 64 -2.09 -3.41 1.59
CA VAL A 64 -1.41 -2.58 2.59
C VAL A 64 -1.63 -1.10 2.26
N TYR A 65 -1.61 -0.25 3.27
CA TYR A 65 -1.57 1.20 3.08
C TYR A 65 -0.71 1.88 4.16
N VAL A 66 -0.19 3.04 3.81
CA VAL A 66 0.75 3.81 4.63
C VAL A 66 0.14 5.16 4.93
N THR A 67 0.21 5.57 6.19
CA THR A 67 -0.22 6.87 6.70
C THR A 67 0.95 7.62 7.35
N GLY A 68 0.69 8.83 7.85
CA GLY A 68 1.72 9.64 8.54
C GLY A 68 2.30 10.75 7.68
N PHE A 69 1.88 10.87 6.42
CA PHE A 69 2.32 11.94 5.53
C PHE A 69 1.74 13.29 5.97
N ARG A 70 2.57 14.34 5.97
CA ARG A 70 2.15 15.71 6.29
C ARG A 70 1.21 16.31 5.23
N CYS A 71 1.40 15.91 3.98
CA CYS A 71 0.59 16.40 2.86
C CYS A 71 0.47 15.37 1.75
N TYR A 72 -0.45 15.59 0.83
CA TYR A 72 -0.66 14.71 -0.31
C TYR A 72 0.56 14.64 -1.23
N ALA A 73 1.30 15.73 -1.39
CA ALA A 73 2.51 15.73 -2.21
C ALA A 73 3.53 14.70 -1.71
N ASN A 74 3.67 14.54 -0.38
CA ASN A 74 4.58 13.57 0.21
C ASN A 74 4.09 12.13 0.00
N ALA A 75 2.79 11.88 0.15
CA ALA A 75 2.22 10.57 -0.18
C ALA A 75 2.42 10.20 -1.66
N HIS A 76 2.27 11.17 -2.56
CA HIS A 76 2.50 10.97 -3.99
C HIS A 76 4.00 10.75 -4.33
N ARG A 77 4.91 11.47 -3.66
CA ARG A 77 6.36 11.21 -3.78
C ARG A 77 6.73 9.81 -3.28
N PHE A 78 6.11 9.38 -2.17
CA PHE A 78 6.29 8.03 -1.66
C PHE A 78 5.79 6.99 -2.66
N GLU A 79 4.59 7.14 -3.21
CA GLU A 79 4.08 6.30 -4.29
C GLU A 79 5.07 6.23 -5.45
N SER A 80 5.56 7.37 -5.93
CA SER A 80 6.52 7.43 -7.03
C SER A 80 7.83 6.70 -6.71
N ALA A 81 8.33 6.81 -5.48
CA ALA A 81 9.52 6.09 -5.03
C ALA A 81 9.27 4.58 -4.90
N TRP A 82 8.09 4.19 -4.44
CA TRP A 82 7.66 2.80 -4.37
C TRP A 82 7.55 2.18 -5.75
N LEU A 83 6.92 2.91 -6.67
CA LEU A 83 6.78 2.53 -8.08
C LEU A 83 8.12 2.51 -8.83
N TYR A 84 8.94 3.51 -8.63
CA TYR A 84 10.18 3.73 -9.38
C TYR A 84 11.36 4.04 -8.45
N PRO A 85 11.79 3.09 -7.60
CA PRO A 85 12.86 3.35 -6.64
C PRO A 85 14.16 3.79 -7.31
N LYS A 86 14.41 3.34 -8.54
CA LYS A 86 15.58 3.72 -9.35
C LYS A 86 15.68 5.23 -9.60
N TYR A 87 14.55 5.91 -9.73
CA TYR A 87 14.54 7.33 -10.12
C TYR A 87 14.35 8.28 -8.94
N ASN A 88 13.84 7.79 -7.81
CA ASN A 88 13.34 8.64 -6.73
C ASN A 88 14.08 8.50 -5.40
N ALA A 89 15.01 7.55 -5.29
CA ALA A 89 15.71 7.29 -4.03
C ALA A 89 17.10 6.68 -4.28
N GLU A 90 18.09 7.50 -4.55
CA GLU A 90 19.47 7.06 -4.85
C GLU A 90 20.04 6.10 -3.79
N GLY A 91 19.84 6.40 -2.51
CA GLY A 91 20.27 5.54 -1.41
C GLY A 91 19.51 4.22 -1.36
N LEU A 92 18.22 4.23 -1.66
CA LEU A 92 17.37 3.05 -1.68
C LEU A 92 17.79 2.08 -2.79
N LEU A 93 18.13 2.58 -3.99
CA LEU A 93 18.62 1.75 -5.08
C LEU A 93 19.90 0.99 -4.69
N THR A 94 20.83 1.65 -4.04
CA THR A 94 22.07 1.02 -3.57
C THR A 94 21.80 -0.11 -2.59
N GLN A 95 20.83 0.08 -1.67
CA GLN A 95 20.40 -0.95 -0.73
C GLN A 95 19.71 -2.11 -1.44
N MET A 96 18.78 -1.83 -2.35
CA MET A 96 18.10 -2.85 -3.14
C MET A 96 19.09 -3.72 -3.96
N GLN A 97 20.13 -3.12 -4.49
CA GLN A 97 21.18 -3.87 -5.20
C GLN A 97 21.98 -4.78 -4.26
N ARG A 98 22.29 -4.33 -3.04
CA ARG A 98 22.97 -5.15 -2.03
C ARG A 98 22.12 -6.33 -1.59
N ASP A 99 20.81 -6.13 -1.44
CA ASP A 99 19.87 -7.16 -0.98
C ASP A 99 19.38 -8.05 -2.12
N GLY A 100 19.87 -7.86 -3.34
CA GLY A 100 19.51 -8.66 -4.50
C GLY A 100 18.09 -8.42 -5.02
N ILE A 101 17.43 -7.35 -4.57
CA ILE A 101 16.08 -6.99 -5.02
C ILE A 101 16.12 -6.46 -6.45
N SER A 102 15.29 -7.05 -7.30
CA SER A 102 15.26 -6.73 -8.73
C SER A 102 14.84 -5.28 -9.00
N SER A 103 15.62 -4.58 -9.86
CA SER A 103 15.26 -3.27 -10.40
C SER A 103 14.26 -3.32 -11.55
N ARG A 104 13.56 -4.45 -11.74
CA ARG A 104 12.58 -4.63 -12.83
C ARG A 104 11.43 -3.61 -12.73
N PRO A 105 10.86 -3.19 -13.87
CA PRO A 105 9.67 -2.36 -13.87
C PRO A 105 8.51 -3.06 -13.15
N LEU A 106 7.68 -2.27 -12.50
CA LEU A 106 6.59 -2.71 -11.63
C LEU A 106 5.57 -3.67 -12.21
N GLY A 107 5.29 -3.60 -13.48
CA GLY A 107 4.32 -4.49 -14.12
C GLY A 107 4.68 -5.97 -14.08
N SER A 108 5.91 -6.29 -13.63
CA SER A 108 6.44 -7.65 -13.55
C SER A 108 6.88 -8.08 -12.15
N ARG A 109 6.69 -7.23 -11.12
CA ARG A 109 7.06 -7.58 -9.74
C ARG A 109 5.97 -8.39 -9.06
N SER A 110 6.40 -9.36 -8.26
CA SER A 110 5.51 -10.08 -7.36
C SER A 110 5.04 -9.18 -6.22
N MET A 111 3.99 -9.58 -5.52
CA MET A 111 3.55 -8.90 -4.31
C MET A 111 4.68 -8.83 -3.27
N GLU A 112 5.47 -9.88 -3.15
CA GLU A 112 6.61 -9.97 -2.24
C GLU A 112 7.66 -8.89 -2.54
N GLU A 113 8.06 -8.75 -3.81
CA GLU A 113 8.99 -7.69 -4.24
C GLU A 113 8.45 -6.28 -3.97
N HIS A 114 7.13 -6.06 -4.09
CA HIS A 114 6.51 -4.80 -3.71
C HIS A 114 6.61 -4.52 -2.21
N LEU A 115 6.41 -5.54 -1.38
CA LEU A 115 6.49 -5.43 0.07
C LEU A 115 7.93 -5.21 0.55
N ASP A 116 8.91 -5.86 -0.08
CA ASP A 116 10.33 -5.64 0.21
C ASP A 116 10.74 -4.19 -0.07
N VAL A 117 10.32 -3.63 -1.21
CA VAL A 117 10.55 -2.22 -1.52
C VAL A 117 9.84 -1.30 -0.53
N LEU A 118 8.62 -1.64 -0.13
CA LEU A 118 7.87 -0.89 0.88
C LEU A 118 8.62 -0.81 2.20
N GLU A 119 9.10 -1.94 2.70
CA GLU A 119 9.85 -2.02 3.96
C GLU A 119 11.09 -1.11 3.93
N MET A 120 11.88 -1.23 2.87
CA MET A 120 13.07 -0.40 2.68
C MET A 120 12.74 1.08 2.59
N LEU A 121 11.68 1.44 1.87
CA LEU A 121 11.27 2.82 1.67
C LEU A 121 10.74 3.44 2.97
N VAL A 122 9.96 2.71 3.74
CA VAL A 122 9.45 3.18 5.05
C VAL A 122 10.60 3.42 6.03
N ALA A 123 11.58 2.52 6.07
CA ALA A 123 12.76 2.68 6.91
C ALA A 123 13.63 3.88 6.51
N ALA A 124 13.76 4.16 5.21
CA ALA A 124 14.56 5.27 4.69
C ALA A 124 13.86 6.62 4.70
N TRP A 125 12.51 6.65 4.74
CA TRP A 125 11.71 7.85 4.54
C TRP A 125 12.02 9.01 5.49
N PRO A 126 12.24 8.80 6.79
CA PRO A 126 12.59 9.88 7.71
C PRO A 126 13.87 10.66 7.33
N SER A 127 14.74 10.06 6.54
CA SER A 127 15.96 10.69 6.01
C SER A 127 15.68 11.58 4.79
N PHE A 128 14.57 11.36 4.07
CA PHE A 128 14.16 12.16 2.92
C PHE A 128 13.18 13.27 3.30
N GLU A 129 12.29 13.00 4.25
CA GLU A 129 11.26 13.94 4.71
C GLU A 129 11.41 14.14 6.22
N ASP A 130 11.98 15.25 6.59
CA ASP A 130 12.38 15.65 7.93
C ASP A 130 11.36 15.28 9.02
N GLY A 131 11.62 14.17 9.71
CA GLY A 131 10.86 13.72 10.86
C GLY A 131 9.45 13.17 10.57
N GLU A 132 9.06 12.89 9.34
CA GLU A 132 7.83 12.15 9.07
C GLU A 132 7.91 10.73 9.61
N LYS A 133 6.97 10.37 10.47
CA LYS A 133 6.80 9.00 10.96
C LYS A 133 5.68 8.31 10.19
N LEU A 134 6.05 7.37 9.35
CA LEU A 134 5.10 6.59 8.57
C LEU A 134 4.61 5.39 9.38
N ILE A 135 3.33 5.04 9.19
CA ILE A 135 2.69 3.89 9.81
C ILE A 135 2.14 3.01 8.70
N VAL A 136 2.53 1.74 8.73
CA VAL A 136 2.05 0.72 7.78
C VAL A 136 0.87 0.00 8.39
N HIS A 137 -0.19 -0.15 7.61
CA HIS A 137 -1.42 -0.82 7.99
C HIS A 137 -1.72 -1.94 7.01
N ASP A 138 -2.22 -3.06 7.50
CA ASP A 138 -2.87 -4.05 6.63
C ASP A 138 -4.21 -3.51 6.10
N GLY A 139 -4.69 -4.12 5.03
CA GLY A 139 -5.93 -3.70 4.38
C GLY A 139 -7.21 -4.35 4.94
N GLU A 140 -7.13 -5.22 5.95
CA GLU A 140 -8.25 -6.04 6.41
C GLU A 140 -9.48 -5.22 6.74
N ARG A 141 -9.33 -4.21 7.58
CA ARG A 141 -10.45 -3.36 7.99
C ARG A 141 -11.12 -2.63 6.81
N VAL A 142 -10.32 -2.12 5.87
CA VAL A 142 -10.86 -1.45 4.68
C VAL A 142 -11.62 -2.44 3.80
N ASN A 143 -11.09 -3.64 3.66
CA ASN A 143 -11.72 -4.70 2.88
C ASN A 143 -13.04 -5.15 3.51
N GLU A 144 -13.10 -5.29 4.83
CA GLU A 144 -14.32 -5.63 5.56
C GLU A 144 -15.37 -4.53 5.43
N ASP A 145 -15.01 -3.28 5.67
CA ASP A 145 -15.91 -2.13 5.61
C ASP A 145 -16.51 -1.93 4.20
N LEU A 146 -15.74 -2.25 3.16
CA LEU A 146 -16.18 -2.15 1.77
C LEU A 146 -16.77 -3.45 1.20
N LEU A 147 -16.86 -4.52 1.99
CA LEU A 147 -17.29 -5.84 1.55
C LEU A 147 -16.48 -6.34 0.35
N LEU A 148 -15.18 -6.13 0.38
CA LEU A 148 -14.27 -6.58 -0.65
C LEU A 148 -13.88 -8.05 -0.42
N PRO A 149 -13.50 -8.79 -1.48
CA PRO A 149 -12.96 -10.12 -1.31
C PRO A 149 -11.77 -10.08 -0.35
N GLN A 150 -11.80 -10.90 0.68
CA GLN A 150 -10.61 -11.11 1.50
C GLN A 150 -9.50 -11.71 0.64
N LEU A 151 -8.25 -11.38 0.94
CA LEU A 151 -7.10 -12.05 0.34
C LEU A 151 -7.23 -13.56 0.59
N ARG A 152 -7.68 -14.29 -0.44
CA ARG A 152 -8.09 -15.71 -0.29
C ARG A 152 -6.89 -16.65 -0.12
N HIS A 153 -5.69 -16.19 -0.39
CA HIS A 153 -4.50 -17.01 -0.24
C HIS A 153 -3.95 -16.90 1.19
N ALA A 154 -3.97 -18.01 1.91
CA ALA A 154 -3.35 -18.12 3.24
C ALA A 154 -1.88 -17.67 3.23
N GLU A 155 -1.18 -17.94 2.12
CA GLU A 155 0.20 -17.48 1.87
C GLU A 155 0.30 -15.97 1.81
N GLY A 156 -0.61 -15.30 1.10
CA GLY A 156 -0.63 -13.83 1.01
C GLY A 156 -0.91 -13.16 2.36
N ARG A 157 -1.83 -13.71 3.16
CA ARG A 157 -2.10 -13.23 4.52
C ARG A 157 -0.92 -13.43 5.46
N GLY A 158 -0.28 -14.59 5.38
CA GLY A 158 0.91 -14.88 6.17
C GLY A 158 2.09 -13.98 5.78
N LEU A 159 2.24 -13.68 4.51
CA LEU A 159 3.27 -12.74 4.02
C LEU A 159 3.01 -11.31 4.52
N LEU A 160 1.79 -10.81 4.40
CA LEU A 160 1.41 -9.49 4.89
C LEU A 160 1.62 -9.37 6.40
N ALA A 161 1.22 -10.37 7.18
CA ALA A 161 1.44 -10.39 8.63
C ALA A 161 2.94 -10.35 8.97
N ARG A 162 3.77 -11.13 8.29
CA ARG A 162 5.23 -11.11 8.48
C ARG A 162 5.84 -9.78 8.09
N THR A 163 5.41 -9.20 6.97
CA THR A 163 5.91 -7.91 6.51
C THR A 163 5.50 -6.80 7.45
N HIS A 164 4.25 -6.81 7.92
CA HIS A 164 3.78 -5.87 8.93
C HIS A 164 4.63 -5.97 10.20
N THR A 165 4.83 -7.17 10.74
CA THR A 165 5.69 -7.39 11.91
C THR A 165 7.11 -6.86 11.68
N ARG A 166 7.74 -7.19 10.55
CA ARG A 166 9.09 -6.70 10.22
C ARG A 166 9.16 -5.17 10.12
N VAL A 167 8.17 -4.54 9.49
CA VAL A 167 8.11 -3.08 9.39
C VAL A 167 7.92 -2.45 10.76
N MET A 168 7.08 -3.02 11.63
CA MET A 168 6.89 -2.54 12.99
C MET A 168 8.16 -2.69 13.83
N GLU A 169 8.90 -3.80 13.70
CA GLU A 169 10.21 -4.00 14.34
C GLU A 169 11.22 -2.94 13.87
N VAL A 170 11.32 -2.68 12.56
CA VAL A 170 12.22 -1.67 11.99
C VAL A 170 11.88 -0.26 12.50
N LEU A 171 10.59 0.04 12.69
CA LEU A 171 10.13 1.33 13.20
C LEU A 171 10.29 1.46 14.73
N GLY A 172 10.72 0.39 15.43
CA GLY A 172 10.84 0.38 16.88
C GLY A 172 9.50 0.53 17.62
N GLN A 173 8.40 0.17 16.96
CA GLN A 173 7.08 0.11 17.56
C GLN A 173 6.81 -1.35 17.92
N ASP A 174 7.15 -1.72 19.14
CA ASP A 174 6.76 -3.02 19.68
C ASP A 174 5.22 -3.15 19.62
N ALA A 175 4.79 -4.30 19.13
CA ALA A 175 3.38 -4.64 18.97
C ALA A 175 2.67 -4.79 20.32
#